data_cfdf61de935499261e1b978e1b3f85c8
#
_entry.id   cfdf61de935499261e1b978e1b3f85c8
#
_cell.length_a   1.000
_cell.length_b   1.000
_cell.length_c   1.000
_cell.angle_alpha   90.00
_cell.angle_beta   90.00
_cell.angle_gamma   90.00
#
_symmetry.space_group_name_H-M   'P 1'
#
loop_
_entity.id
_entity.type
_entity.pdbx_description
1 polymer ?
#
loop_
_entity_poly.entity_id
_entity_poly.type
_entity_poly.pdbx_seq_one_letter_code
_entity_poly.pdbx_strand_id
1 'polypeptide(L)'
;MALPSYATPVQRTYYYAYLSFCGIVFFFLIAPLIAIIPISFSVSPFMLFTEGMLSWPPDPEAWSLRWYTYMIGICTDPNLTTPCSNKWMVGTVNSLFIGITSTIIATSLGTLAALGLSRPHMPFKGIIMSILISPMIVPLIITAAGMFFFYARINLVYTFTGIILAHVALATPFVVITVTATLVGFDTNMIKASQSLG
;
A
#
# COMPACT_ATOMS: atom_id res chain seq x y z
N MET A 1 -13.44 -15.76 18.65
CA MET A 1 -14.56 -16.21 19.53
C MET A 1 -14.03 -17.30 20.42
N ALA A 2 -14.28 -17.22 21.74
CA ALA A 2 -13.87 -18.28 22.65
C ALA A 2 -14.77 -19.52 22.47
N LEU A 3 -14.21 -20.70 22.65
CA LEU A 3 -14.98 -21.95 22.62
C LEU A 3 -16.03 -21.96 23.75
N PRO A 4 -17.28 -22.37 23.47
CA PRO A 4 -18.27 -22.53 24.52
C PRO A 4 -17.86 -23.60 25.53
N SER A 5 -18.30 -23.49 26.80
CA SER A 5 -17.91 -24.41 27.88
C SER A 5 -18.33 -25.86 27.63
N TYR A 6 -19.36 -26.08 26.80
CA TYR A 6 -19.88 -27.38 26.40
C TYR A 6 -19.26 -27.99 25.13
N ALA A 7 -18.18 -27.38 24.62
CA ALA A 7 -17.51 -27.87 23.41
C ALA A 7 -16.99 -29.31 23.59
N THR A 8 -17.27 -30.16 22.61
CA THR A 8 -16.77 -31.55 22.58
C THR A 8 -15.24 -31.59 22.42
N PRO A 9 -14.59 -32.70 22.84
CA PRO A 9 -13.13 -32.83 22.66
C PRO A 9 -12.70 -32.62 21.21
N VAL A 10 -13.46 -33.13 20.24
CA VAL A 10 -13.20 -32.97 18.82
C VAL A 10 -13.24 -31.48 18.39
N GLN A 11 -14.24 -30.74 18.84
CA GLN A 11 -14.34 -29.32 18.55
C GLN A 11 -13.18 -28.52 19.15
N ARG A 12 -12.70 -28.88 20.34
CA ARG A 12 -11.53 -28.27 20.96
C ARG A 12 -10.26 -28.55 20.13
N THR A 13 -10.08 -29.78 19.69
CA THR A 13 -8.92 -30.14 18.85
C THR A 13 -8.92 -29.37 17.53
N TYR A 14 -10.05 -29.29 16.83
CA TYR A 14 -10.17 -28.50 15.62
C TYR A 14 -9.91 -27.02 15.85
N TYR A 15 -10.40 -26.47 16.94
CA TYR A 15 -10.19 -25.05 17.27
C TYR A 15 -8.70 -24.75 17.52
N TYR A 16 -8.01 -25.57 18.31
CA TYR A 16 -6.58 -25.36 18.57
C TYR A 16 -5.73 -25.66 17.35
N ALA A 17 -6.07 -26.65 16.55
CA ALA A 17 -5.40 -26.91 15.28
C ALA A 17 -5.54 -25.73 14.31
N TYR A 18 -6.75 -25.18 14.18
CA TYR A 18 -7.00 -23.97 13.39
C TYR A 18 -6.21 -22.77 13.92
N LEU A 19 -6.22 -22.53 15.24
CA LEU A 19 -5.50 -21.42 15.85
C LEU A 19 -3.98 -21.57 15.66
N SER A 20 -3.44 -22.78 15.80
CA SER A 20 -2.03 -23.06 15.54
C SER A 20 -1.66 -22.84 14.08
N PHE A 21 -2.50 -23.30 13.15
CA PHE A 21 -2.30 -23.04 11.73
C PHE A 21 -2.30 -21.54 11.41
N CYS A 22 -3.28 -20.79 11.92
CA CYS A 22 -3.31 -19.34 11.78
C CYS A 22 -2.06 -18.69 12.39
N GLY A 23 -1.61 -19.15 13.55
CA GLY A 23 -0.39 -18.66 14.21
C GLY A 23 0.86 -18.89 13.34
N ILE A 24 1.01 -20.07 12.76
CA ILE A 24 2.11 -20.39 11.84
C ILE A 24 2.10 -19.51 10.60
N VAL A 25 0.93 -19.32 9.99
CA VAL A 25 0.77 -18.42 8.82
C VAL A 25 1.13 -16.99 9.20
N PHE A 26 0.63 -16.50 10.34
CA PHE A 26 0.96 -15.16 10.83
C PHE A 26 2.47 -15.01 11.10
N PHE A 27 3.07 -15.98 11.75
CA PHE A 27 4.52 -15.99 12.00
C PHE A 27 5.30 -15.94 10.67
N PHE A 28 4.93 -16.77 9.70
CA PHE A 28 5.56 -16.77 8.38
C PHE A 28 5.45 -15.42 7.66
N LEU A 29 4.30 -14.74 7.77
CA LEU A 29 4.10 -13.42 7.16
C LEU A 29 4.86 -12.31 7.90
N ILE A 30 5.01 -12.40 9.22
CA ILE A 30 5.67 -11.38 10.04
C ILE A 30 7.19 -11.61 10.13
N ALA A 31 7.65 -12.84 10.05
CA ALA A 31 9.07 -13.19 10.19
C ALA A 31 10.01 -12.38 9.28
N PRO A 32 9.71 -12.16 7.98
CA PRO A 32 10.55 -11.32 7.13
C PRO A 32 10.63 -9.87 7.62
N LEU A 33 9.51 -9.31 8.12
CA LEU A 33 9.47 -7.95 8.66
C LEU A 33 10.32 -7.83 9.94
N ILE A 34 10.22 -8.82 10.84
CA ILE A 34 11.04 -8.87 12.05
C ILE A 34 12.53 -9.01 11.69
N ALA A 35 12.88 -9.77 10.65
CA ALA A 35 14.25 -9.92 10.21
C ALA A 35 14.83 -8.64 9.58
N ILE A 36 14.02 -7.89 8.82
CA ILE A 36 14.46 -6.64 8.15
C ILE A 36 14.81 -5.55 9.17
N ILE A 37 14.08 -5.46 10.29
CA ILE A 37 14.33 -4.41 11.30
C ILE A 37 15.76 -4.47 11.84
N PRO A 38 16.27 -5.57 12.43
CA PRO A 38 17.65 -5.60 12.91
C PRO A 38 18.67 -5.48 11.78
N ILE A 39 18.43 -6.07 10.59
CA ILE A 39 19.33 -5.93 9.44
C ILE A 39 19.50 -4.47 9.01
N SER A 40 18.47 -3.63 9.15
CA SER A 40 18.54 -2.21 8.81
C SER A 40 19.54 -1.43 9.66
N PHE A 41 19.95 -1.96 10.82
CA PHE A 41 20.98 -1.41 11.69
C PHE A 41 22.36 -2.08 11.52
N SER A 42 22.53 -2.95 10.52
CA SER A 42 23.81 -3.63 10.29
C SER A 42 24.90 -2.67 9.84
N VAL A 43 26.10 -2.84 10.39
CA VAL A 43 27.31 -2.14 9.96
C VAL A 43 27.82 -2.64 8.61
N SER A 44 27.37 -3.80 8.17
CA SER A 44 27.77 -4.41 6.89
C SER A 44 27.44 -3.52 5.69
N PRO A 45 28.26 -3.50 4.63
CA PRO A 45 27.91 -2.85 3.37
C PRO A 45 26.73 -3.48 2.65
N PHE A 46 26.35 -4.68 3.04
CA PHE A 46 25.18 -5.40 2.53
C PHE A 46 24.14 -5.58 3.62
N MET A 47 22.86 -5.66 3.25
CA MET A 47 21.76 -5.92 4.19
C MET A 47 21.75 -7.40 4.61
N LEU A 48 22.65 -7.77 5.50
CA LEU A 48 22.75 -9.13 6.05
C LEU A 48 23.12 -9.08 7.55
N PHE A 49 22.83 -10.18 8.24
CA PHE A 49 23.24 -10.36 9.60
C PHE A 49 24.76 -10.56 9.63
N THR A 50 25.44 -9.83 10.52
CA THR A 50 26.86 -10.04 10.83
C THR A 50 27.00 -10.99 12.00
N GLU A 51 28.18 -11.64 12.13
CA GLU A 51 28.47 -12.53 13.27
C GLU A 51 28.37 -11.79 14.60
N GLY A 52 28.80 -10.51 14.66
CA GLY A 52 28.68 -9.69 15.86
C GLY A 52 27.25 -9.37 16.28
N MET A 53 26.29 -9.29 15.33
CA MET A 53 24.86 -9.12 15.64
C MET A 53 24.23 -10.39 16.25
N LEU A 54 24.76 -11.56 15.90
CA LEU A 54 24.27 -12.87 16.36
C LEU A 54 25.04 -13.40 17.56
N SER A 55 26.15 -12.77 17.97
CA SER A 55 26.94 -13.15 19.13
C SER A 55 26.17 -12.87 20.44
N TRP A 56 26.54 -13.58 21.49
CA TRP A 56 26.02 -13.33 22.84
C TRP A 56 27.17 -13.08 23.83
N PRO A 57 27.28 -11.88 24.43
CA PRO A 57 26.42 -10.68 24.21
C PRO A 57 26.59 -10.09 22.80
N PRO A 58 25.57 -9.38 22.27
CA PRO A 58 25.67 -8.73 20.97
C PRO A 58 26.81 -7.69 20.96
N ASP A 59 27.63 -7.68 19.91
CA ASP A 59 28.70 -6.73 19.75
C ASP A 59 28.12 -5.35 19.41
N PRO A 60 28.36 -4.31 20.23
CA PRO A 60 27.89 -2.95 19.94
C PRO A 60 28.43 -2.38 18.63
N GLU A 61 29.62 -2.79 18.18
CA GLU A 61 30.23 -2.31 16.93
C GLU A 61 29.59 -2.91 15.68
N ALA A 62 28.80 -3.99 15.83
CA ALA A 62 28.03 -4.59 14.73
C ALA A 62 26.77 -3.79 14.34
N TRP A 63 26.40 -2.79 15.14
CA TRP A 63 25.20 -1.99 14.96
C TRP A 63 25.52 -0.57 14.54
N SER A 64 24.82 -0.06 13.51
CA SER A 64 25.07 1.28 12.96
C SER A 64 23.80 1.91 12.40
N LEU A 65 23.67 3.22 12.54
CA LEU A 65 22.64 4.03 11.89
C LEU A 65 23.03 4.48 10.47
N ARG A 66 24.11 3.97 9.95
CA ARG A 66 24.71 4.38 8.69
C ARG A 66 23.73 4.44 7.52
N TRP A 67 22.83 3.46 7.39
CA TRP A 67 21.83 3.44 6.32
C TRP A 67 20.83 4.58 6.42
N TYR A 68 20.45 4.95 7.65
CA TYR A 68 19.54 6.07 7.91
C TYR A 68 20.23 7.42 7.68
N THR A 69 21.47 7.60 8.16
CA THR A 69 22.24 8.82 7.93
C THR A 69 22.55 9.01 6.44
N TYR A 70 22.84 7.93 5.73
CA TYR A 70 23.03 7.94 4.29
C TYR A 70 21.76 8.33 3.51
N MET A 71 20.60 7.86 3.97
CA MET A 71 19.31 8.21 3.36
C MET A 71 18.99 9.71 3.45
N ILE A 72 19.34 10.35 4.56
CA ILE A 72 19.13 11.79 4.76
C ILE A 72 20.30 12.66 4.23
N GLY A 73 21.29 12.04 3.58
CA GLY A 73 22.42 12.76 2.97
C GLY A 73 23.53 13.16 3.95
N ILE A 74 23.51 12.65 5.19
CA ILE A 74 24.56 12.84 6.18
C ILE A 74 25.53 11.66 6.10
N CYS A 75 26.69 11.86 5.47
CA CYS A 75 27.73 10.83 5.36
C CYS A 75 28.81 11.08 6.41
N THR A 76 28.74 10.33 7.49
CA THR A 76 29.71 10.43 8.60
C THR A 76 30.79 9.34 8.54
N ASP A 77 30.70 8.41 7.60
CA ASP A 77 31.66 7.31 7.49
C ASP A 77 32.85 7.73 6.58
N PRO A 78 34.07 7.94 7.12
CA PRO A 78 35.23 8.32 6.33
C PRO A 78 35.72 7.22 5.37
N ASN A 79 35.28 5.98 5.56
CA ASN A 79 35.67 4.84 4.73
C ASN A 79 34.66 4.59 3.58
N LEU A 80 33.65 5.44 3.41
CA LEU A 80 32.67 5.29 2.34
C LEU A 80 33.33 5.62 0.99
N THR A 81 33.51 4.61 0.17
CA THR A 81 34.06 4.75 -1.19
C THR A 81 33.07 5.38 -2.19
N THR A 82 31.82 5.50 -1.82
CA THR A 82 30.78 6.11 -2.65
C THR A 82 30.50 7.55 -2.19
N PRO A 83 30.43 8.51 -3.14
CA PRO A 83 30.11 9.88 -2.79
C PRO A 83 28.72 9.99 -2.16
N CYS A 84 28.62 10.81 -1.12
CA CYS A 84 27.35 11.11 -0.48
C CYS A 84 26.35 11.62 -1.50
N SER A 85 25.19 11.00 -1.57
CA SER A 85 24.18 11.35 -2.56
C SER A 85 22.82 11.53 -1.88
N ASN A 86 22.20 12.66 -2.13
CA ASN A 86 20.83 12.95 -1.68
C ASN A 86 19.75 12.27 -2.54
N LYS A 87 20.13 11.33 -3.43
CA LYS A 87 19.20 10.65 -4.35
C LYS A 87 18.02 10.00 -3.62
N TRP A 88 18.28 9.41 -2.46
CA TRP A 88 17.22 8.76 -1.66
C TRP A 88 16.23 9.77 -1.11
N MET A 89 16.71 10.91 -0.60
CA MET A 89 15.85 11.98 -0.11
C MET A 89 15.02 12.58 -1.25
N VAL A 90 15.67 12.86 -2.39
CA VAL A 90 14.98 13.38 -3.58
C VAL A 90 13.93 12.37 -4.07
N GLY A 91 14.27 11.08 -4.13
CA GLY A 91 13.32 10.02 -4.48
C GLY A 91 12.12 9.94 -3.54
N THR A 92 12.37 10.05 -2.24
CA THR A 92 11.33 10.04 -1.21
C THR A 92 10.38 11.25 -1.35
N VAL A 93 10.93 12.45 -1.49
CA VAL A 93 10.13 13.68 -1.68
C VAL A 93 9.30 13.60 -2.95
N ASN A 94 9.90 13.14 -4.06
CA ASN A 94 9.18 12.96 -5.33
C ASN A 94 8.04 11.93 -5.18
N SER A 95 8.29 10.80 -4.51
CA SER A 95 7.27 9.77 -4.26
C SER A 95 6.13 10.29 -3.39
N LEU A 96 6.43 11.05 -2.35
CA LEU A 96 5.42 11.68 -1.50
C LEU A 96 4.59 12.70 -2.28
N PHE A 97 5.24 13.55 -3.07
CA PHE A 97 4.54 14.53 -3.92
C PHE A 97 3.60 13.85 -4.91
N ILE A 98 4.09 12.86 -5.65
CA ILE A 98 3.29 12.10 -6.61
C ILE A 98 2.15 11.36 -5.89
N GLY A 99 2.45 10.67 -4.78
CA GLY A 99 1.48 9.89 -4.03
C GLY A 99 0.35 10.75 -3.47
N ILE A 100 0.68 11.86 -2.79
CA ILE A 100 -0.32 12.77 -2.20
C ILE A 100 -1.19 13.39 -3.29
N THR A 101 -0.57 13.92 -4.34
CA THR A 101 -1.30 14.57 -5.45
C THR A 101 -2.21 13.58 -6.16
N SER A 102 -1.72 12.40 -6.49
CA SER A 102 -2.51 11.34 -7.13
C SER A 102 -3.67 10.87 -6.24
N THR A 103 -3.44 10.74 -4.95
CA THR A 103 -4.48 10.30 -3.99
C THR A 103 -5.60 11.34 -3.91
N ILE A 104 -5.28 12.63 -3.78
CA ILE A 104 -6.28 13.69 -3.73
C ILE A 104 -7.13 13.68 -4.99
N ILE A 105 -6.52 13.63 -6.17
CA ILE A 105 -7.23 13.63 -7.46
C ILE A 105 -8.07 12.36 -7.61
N ALA A 106 -7.49 11.18 -7.38
CA ALA A 106 -8.18 9.90 -7.54
C ALA A 106 -9.37 9.77 -6.57
N THR A 107 -9.19 10.20 -5.32
CA THR A 107 -10.25 10.16 -4.31
C THR A 107 -11.38 11.11 -4.68
N SER A 108 -11.07 12.32 -5.11
CA SER A 108 -12.08 13.29 -5.53
C SER A 108 -12.88 12.80 -6.72
N LEU A 109 -12.21 12.41 -7.80
CA LEU A 109 -12.86 11.92 -9.02
C LEU A 109 -13.62 10.60 -8.77
N GLY A 110 -13.00 9.65 -8.07
CA GLY A 110 -13.62 8.37 -7.75
C GLY A 110 -14.85 8.50 -6.86
N THR A 111 -14.82 9.42 -5.88
CA THR A 111 -15.98 9.69 -5.01
C THR A 111 -17.11 10.33 -5.80
N LEU A 112 -16.83 11.31 -6.66
CA LEU A 112 -17.83 11.92 -7.53
C LEU A 112 -18.47 10.89 -8.47
N ALA A 113 -17.67 10.03 -9.07
CA ALA A 113 -18.16 8.93 -9.89
C ALA A 113 -19.03 7.95 -9.09
N ALA A 114 -18.59 7.58 -7.87
CA ALA A 114 -19.33 6.68 -7.01
C ALA A 114 -20.68 7.25 -6.54
N LEU A 115 -20.74 8.55 -6.24
CA LEU A 115 -22.00 9.25 -5.93
C LEU A 115 -23.00 9.21 -7.09
N GLY A 116 -22.51 9.33 -8.33
CA GLY A 116 -23.34 9.13 -9.52
C GLY A 116 -23.81 7.67 -9.65
N LEU A 117 -22.88 6.72 -9.55
CA LEU A 117 -23.11 5.29 -9.72
C LEU A 117 -24.00 4.68 -8.63
N SER A 118 -24.05 5.27 -7.44
CA SER A 118 -24.93 4.83 -6.35
C SER A 118 -26.41 5.14 -6.58
N ARG A 119 -26.72 6.06 -7.51
CA ARG A 119 -28.10 6.46 -7.79
C ARG A 119 -28.88 5.32 -8.47
N PRO A 120 -30.13 4.99 -8.02
CA PRO A 120 -30.94 3.89 -8.59
C PRO A 120 -31.27 4.06 -10.08
N HIS A 121 -31.50 5.28 -10.52
CA HIS A 121 -31.97 5.63 -11.86
C HIS A 121 -30.86 6.10 -12.81
N MET A 122 -29.59 5.82 -12.52
CA MET A 122 -28.49 6.20 -13.40
C MET A 122 -28.52 5.39 -14.69
N PRO A 123 -28.63 6.04 -15.88
CA PRO A 123 -28.61 5.34 -17.15
C PRO A 123 -27.20 4.76 -17.41
N PHE A 124 -27.13 3.64 -18.14
CA PHE A 124 -25.88 2.99 -18.56
C PHE A 124 -24.89 2.68 -17.42
N LYS A 125 -25.39 2.58 -16.17
CA LYS A 125 -24.58 2.31 -14.96
C LYS A 125 -23.57 1.17 -15.14
N GLY A 126 -24.01 0.02 -15.73
CA GLY A 126 -23.16 -1.14 -15.95
C GLY A 126 -22.00 -0.85 -16.92
N ILE A 127 -22.27 -0.15 -18.00
CA ILE A 127 -21.24 0.18 -19.00
C ILE A 127 -20.21 1.16 -18.40
N ILE A 128 -20.67 2.20 -17.70
CA ILE A 128 -19.79 3.19 -17.06
C ILE A 128 -18.92 2.50 -16.01
N MET A 129 -19.51 1.61 -15.18
CA MET A 129 -18.77 0.86 -14.17
C MET A 129 -17.70 -0.04 -14.81
N SER A 130 -18.03 -0.74 -15.90
CA SER A 130 -17.08 -1.58 -16.62
C SER A 130 -15.91 -0.80 -17.20
N ILE A 131 -16.16 0.40 -17.73
CA ILE A 131 -15.10 1.28 -18.24
C ILE A 131 -14.21 1.77 -17.10
N LEU A 132 -14.81 2.21 -15.98
CA LEU A 132 -14.05 2.70 -14.83
C LEU A 132 -13.18 1.62 -14.17
N ILE A 133 -13.64 0.36 -14.16
CA ILE A 133 -12.90 -0.77 -13.58
C ILE A 133 -11.90 -1.38 -14.56
N SER A 134 -12.02 -1.11 -15.87
CA SER A 134 -11.19 -1.74 -16.91
C SER A 134 -9.67 -1.65 -16.67
N PRO A 135 -9.10 -0.55 -16.12
CA PRO A 135 -7.66 -0.49 -15.84
C PRO A 135 -7.18 -1.49 -14.80
N MET A 136 -8.09 -1.94 -13.92
CA MET A 136 -7.80 -2.94 -12.88
C MET A 136 -7.86 -4.38 -13.41
N ILE A 137 -8.69 -4.62 -14.44
CA ILE A 137 -8.90 -5.95 -15.03
C ILE A 137 -7.77 -6.27 -16.01
N VAL A 138 -7.29 -5.26 -16.74
CA VAL A 138 -6.20 -5.43 -17.71
C VAL A 138 -4.88 -5.69 -16.98
N PRO A 139 -4.06 -6.68 -17.40
CA PRO A 139 -2.74 -6.91 -16.81
C PRO A 139 -1.90 -5.63 -16.77
N LEU A 140 -1.32 -5.33 -15.62
CA LEU A 140 -0.60 -4.07 -15.35
C LEU A 140 0.48 -3.76 -16.40
N ILE A 141 1.18 -4.78 -16.90
CA ILE A 141 2.22 -4.63 -17.92
C ILE A 141 1.63 -4.09 -19.24
N ILE A 142 0.45 -4.57 -19.65
CA ILE A 142 -0.22 -4.12 -20.88
C ILE A 142 -0.69 -2.68 -20.70
N THR A 143 -1.28 -2.35 -19.56
CA THR A 143 -1.70 -0.99 -19.23
C THR A 143 -0.50 -0.02 -19.21
N ALA A 144 0.61 -0.42 -18.58
CA ALA A 144 1.82 0.38 -18.51
C ALA A 144 2.43 0.62 -19.90
N ALA A 145 2.50 -0.42 -20.76
CA ALA A 145 2.98 -0.28 -22.12
C ALA A 145 2.08 0.64 -22.96
N GLY A 146 0.76 0.46 -22.86
CA GLY A 146 -0.20 1.32 -23.55
C GLY A 146 -0.07 2.78 -23.14
N MET A 147 0.01 3.06 -21.84
CA MET A 147 0.24 4.40 -21.32
C MET A 147 1.58 4.98 -21.78
N PHE A 148 2.64 4.18 -21.79
CA PHE A 148 3.95 4.64 -22.25
C PHE A 148 3.90 5.10 -23.70
N PHE A 149 3.35 4.31 -24.63
CA PHE A 149 3.23 4.68 -26.03
C PHE A 149 2.33 5.90 -26.25
N PHE A 150 1.22 5.99 -25.50
CA PHE A 150 0.34 7.15 -25.56
C PHE A 150 1.04 8.41 -25.06
N TYR A 151 1.70 8.35 -23.91
CA TYR A 151 2.43 9.47 -23.31
C TYR A 151 3.63 9.91 -24.14
N ALA A 152 4.29 8.98 -24.84
CA ALA A 152 5.36 9.31 -25.75
C ALA A 152 4.90 10.22 -26.90
N ARG A 153 3.66 10.01 -27.39
CA ARG A 153 3.09 10.85 -28.46
C ARG A 153 2.72 12.27 -28.01
N ILE A 154 2.42 12.46 -26.74
CA ILE A 154 1.98 13.76 -26.19
C ILE A 154 3.02 14.39 -25.25
N ASN A 155 4.28 13.88 -25.29
CA ASN A 155 5.42 14.37 -24.52
C ASN A 155 5.19 14.40 -22.99
N LEU A 156 4.46 13.43 -22.44
CA LEU A 156 4.24 13.25 -20.99
C LEU A 156 5.17 12.20 -20.35
N VAL A 157 5.98 11.50 -21.13
CA VAL A 157 6.97 10.54 -20.60
C VAL A 157 8.02 11.29 -19.79
N TYR A 158 8.42 10.72 -18.66
CA TYR A 158 9.39 11.29 -17.71
C TYR A 158 8.95 12.61 -17.06
N THR A 159 7.65 12.94 -17.06
CA THR A 159 7.11 14.10 -16.38
C THR A 159 6.33 13.72 -15.13
N PHE A 160 6.30 14.61 -14.14
CA PHE A 160 5.46 14.43 -12.95
C PHE A 160 3.97 14.30 -13.32
N THR A 161 3.51 15.11 -14.28
CA THR A 161 2.12 15.05 -14.74
C THR A 161 1.77 13.68 -15.32
N GLY A 162 2.63 13.10 -16.17
CA GLY A 162 2.40 11.79 -16.73
C GLY A 162 2.33 10.69 -15.67
N ILE A 163 3.24 10.72 -14.69
CA ILE A 163 3.24 9.76 -13.59
C ILE A 163 1.99 9.92 -12.71
N ILE A 164 1.63 11.15 -12.35
CA ILE A 164 0.43 11.44 -11.55
C ILE A 164 -0.83 10.94 -12.26
N LEU A 165 -1.00 11.23 -13.55
CA LEU A 165 -2.15 10.77 -14.33
C LEU A 165 -2.23 9.24 -14.40
N ALA A 166 -1.08 8.56 -14.55
CA ALA A 166 -1.03 7.10 -14.52
C ALA A 166 -1.49 6.53 -13.17
N HIS A 167 -1.01 7.10 -12.06
CA HIS A 167 -1.43 6.70 -10.73
C HIS A 167 -2.91 6.98 -10.47
N VAL A 168 -3.42 8.13 -10.91
CA VAL A 168 -4.85 8.47 -10.81
C VAL A 168 -5.70 7.46 -11.58
N ALA A 169 -5.32 7.12 -12.82
CA ALA A 169 -6.07 6.16 -13.62
C ALA A 169 -6.12 4.75 -12.98
N LEU A 170 -5.02 4.32 -12.35
CA LEU A 170 -4.96 3.02 -11.66
C LEU A 170 -5.64 3.04 -10.28
N ALA A 171 -5.63 4.16 -9.57
CA ALA A 171 -6.20 4.28 -8.23
C ALA A 171 -7.72 4.53 -8.24
N THR A 172 -8.23 5.25 -9.24
CA THR A 172 -9.66 5.62 -9.33
C THR A 172 -10.61 4.41 -9.23
N PRO A 173 -10.38 3.26 -9.90
CA PRO A 173 -11.23 2.08 -9.76
C PRO A 173 -11.44 1.62 -8.32
N PHE A 174 -10.37 1.62 -7.51
CA PHE A 174 -10.43 1.21 -6.10
C PHE A 174 -11.34 2.14 -5.29
N VAL A 175 -11.22 3.46 -5.52
CA VAL A 175 -12.08 4.45 -4.87
C VAL A 175 -13.54 4.27 -5.30
N VAL A 176 -13.79 4.12 -6.59
CA VAL A 176 -15.15 3.91 -7.12
C VAL A 176 -15.80 2.67 -6.51
N ILE A 177 -15.09 1.55 -6.47
CA ILE A 177 -15.62 0.29 -5.92
C ILE A 177 -15.92 0.44 -4.43
N THR A 178 -14.98 0.93 -3.65
CA THR A 178 -15.11 1.02 -2.18
C THR A 178 -16.20 2.01 -1.78
N VAL A 179 -16.21 3.19 -2.37
CA VAL A 179 -17.22 4.21 -2.05
C VAL A 179 -18.61 3.80 -2.54
N THR A 180 -18.73 3.23 -3.75
CA THR A 180 -20.02 2.74 -4.26
C THR A 180 -20.57 1.63 -3.36
N ALA A 181 -19.73 0.67 -2.94
CA ALA A 181 -20.15 -0.41 -2.05
C ALA A 181 -20.66 0.13 -0.69
N THR A 182 -19.99 1.12 -0.14
CA THR A 182 -20.41 1.78 1.11
C THR A 182 -21.74 2.51 0.93
N LEU A 183 -21.90 3.27 -0.16
CA LEU A 183 -23.13 4.05 -0.43
C LEU A 183 -24.34 3.16 -0.72
N VAL A 184 -24.16 2.04 -1.42
CA VAL A 184 -25.24 1.09 -1.70
C VAL A 184 -25.68 0.34 -0.44
N GLY A 185 -24.74 0.07 0.47
CA GLY A 185 -25.05 -0.55 1.77
C GLY A 185 -25.60 0.41 2.83
N PHE A 186 -25.68 1.71 2.55
CA PHE A 186 -26.13 2.71 3.51
C PHE A 186 -27.65 2.68 3.70
N ASP A 187 -28.10 2.58 4.94
CA ASP A 187 -29.54 2.61 5.29
C ASP A 187 -30.09 4.03 5.15
N THR A 188 -30.91 4.24 4.11
CA THR A 188 -31.57 5.54 3.84
C THR A 188 -32.55 5.97 4.94
N ASN A 189 -32.98 5.06 5.83
CA ASN A 189 -33.84 5.42 6.97
C ASN A 189 -33.11 6.31 7.98
N MET A 190 -31.78 6.24 8.04
CA MET A 190 -31.00 7.15 8.88
C MET A 190 -31.10 8.60 8.41
N ILE A 191 -31.14 8.81 7.07
CA ILE A 191 -31.33 10.16 6.49
C ILE A 191 -32.73 10.68 6.84
N LYS A 192 -33.77 9.82 6.71
CA LYS A 192 -35.15 10.21 7.08
C LYS A 192 -35.27 10.52 8.57
N ALA A 193 -34.61 9.74 9.42
CA ALA A 193 -34.58 9.98 10.85
C ALA A 193 -33.92 11.34 11.20
N SER A 194 -32.79 11.67 10.56
CA SER A 194 -32.12 12.96 10.77
C SER A 194 -33.00 14.14 10.32
N GLN A 195 -33.72 14.00 9.21
CA GLN A 195 -34.65 15.02 8.73
C GLN A 195 -35.86 15.21 9.65
N SER A 196 -36.25 14.19 10.41
CA SER A 196 -37.36 14.30 11.38
C SER A 196 -36.94 14.95 12.69
N LEU A 197 -35.66 15.06 12.96
CA LEU A 197 -35.12 15.66 14.17
C LEU A 197 -34.71 17.14 13.98
N GLY A 198 -34.78 17.69 12.79
CA GLY A 198 -34.47 19.09 12.43
C GLY A 198 -33.16 19.20 11.68
#